data_fd3fbb4b579f9d52382db73f7cea6a42
#
_entry.id   fd3fbb4b579f9d52382db73f7cea6a42
#
_cell.length_a   1.000
_cell.length_b   1.000
_cell.length_c   1.000
_cell.angle_alpha   90.00
_cell.angle_beta   90.00
_cell.angle_gamma   90.00
#
_symmetry.space_group_name_H-M   'P 1'
#
loop_
_entity.id
_entity.type
_entity.pdbx_description
1 polymer ?
#
loop_
_entity_poly.entity_id
_entity_poly.type
_entity_poly.pdbx_seq_one_letter_code
_entity_poly.pdbx_strand_id
1 'polypeptide(L)'
;MLFRSRPLPHVRVGGISGLLELIAESGEALTDLPQLAEGLRLEVDDLLPLLDAAVLLGFAAVADGEVRLTPVGRDFATTTILRSKDLFRQQVLARIPVLASILLTLEEQANGSIRADVFLEIWDDYFPTEEAERQLATAVDWARYAELFEYDAAEGRLSLPR
;
A
#
# COMPACT_ATOMS: atom_id res chain seq x y z
N MET A 1 -5.65 -4.14 -18.04
CA MET A 1 -5.20 -5.32 -17.28
C MET A 1 -4.64 -4.90 -15.93
N LEU A 2 -5.04 -5.62 -14.90
CA LEU A 2 -4.74 -5.29 -13.51
C LEU A 2 -3.24 -5.22 -13.18
N PHE A 3 -2.40 -5.97 -13.88
CA PHE A 3 -0.97 -6.05 -13.60
C PHE A 3 -0.06 -5.51 -14.69
N ARG A 4 -0.54 -4.60 -15.51
CA ARG A 4 0.37 -3.76 -16.31
C ARG A 4 1.16 -2.82 -15.40
N SER A 5 0.64 -2.57 -14.21
CA SER A 5 1.32 -1.84 -13.15
C SER A 5 2.18 -2.78 -12.32
N ARG A 6 3.05 -2.21 -11.51
CA ARG A 6 3.95 -2.99 -10.65
C ARG A 6 3.15 -3.79 -9.61
N PRO A 7 3.61 -5.02 -9.29
CA PRO A 7 3.04 -5.76 -8.15
C PRO A 7 3.19 -4.96 -6.85
N LEU A 8 2.28 -5.17 -5.91
CA LEU A 8 2.37 -4.50 -4.62
C LEU A 8 3.53 -5.05 -3.81
N PRO A 9 4.37 -4.18 -3.22
CA PRO A 9 5.35 -4.63 -2.23
C PRO A 9 4.61 -5.23 -1.02
N HIS A 10 5.14 -6.33 -0.48
CA HIS A 10 4.48 -7.03 0.63
C HIS A 10 4.80 -6.37 1.96
N VAL A 11 4.21 -5.20 2.19
CA VAL A 11 4.37 -4.42 3.41
C VAL A 11 3.00 -3.94 3.88
N ARG A 12 2.88 -3.74 5.18
CA ARG A 12 1.67 -3.20 5.77
C ARG A 12 1.73 -1.69 5.86
N VAL A 13 0.57 -1.05 5.88
CA VAL A 13 0.48 0.41 6.02
C VAL A 13 1.21 0.90 7.28
N GLY A 14 1.12 0.15 8.39
CA GLY A 14 1.82 0.52 9.62
C GLY A 14 3.34 0.65 9.43
N GLY A 15 3.93 -0.24 8.64
CA GLY A 15 5.36 -0.15 8.31
C GLY A 15 5.69 1.05 7.44
N ILE A 16 4.85 1.33 6.45
CA ILE A 16 5.00 2.51 5.58
C ILE A 16 4.93 3.78 6.44
N SER A 17 3.91 3.85 7.29
CA SER A 17 3.70 4.99 8.19
C SER A 17 4.90 5.22 9.11
N GLY A 18 5.42 4.14 9.70
CA GLY A 18 6.60 4.21 10.56
C GLY A 18 7.84 4.75 9.85
N LEU A 19 8.06 4.31 8.61
CA LEU A 19 9.15 4.82 7.78
C LEU A 19 9.01 6.32 7.54
N LEU A 20 7.83 6.76 7.13
CA LEU A 20 7.59 8.16 6.81
C LEU A 20 7.69 9.05 8.05
N GLU A 21 7.19 8.58 9.19
CA GLU A 21 7.32 9.30 10.46
C GLU A 21 8.76 9.46 10.87
N LEU A 22 9.58 8.41 10.75
CA LEU A 22 10.99 8.48 11.06
C LEU A 22 11.72 9.51 10.18
N ILE A 23 11.45 9.52 8.89
CA ILE A 23 12.05 10.48 7.97
C ILE A 23 11.61 11.91 8.34
N ALA A 24 10.33 12.10 8.63
CA ALA A 24 9.79 13.41 9.00
C ALA A 24 10.43 13.94 10.30
N GLU A 25 10.59 13.07 11.31
CA GLU A 25 11.18 13.45 12.60
C GLU A 25 12.65 13.78 12.51
N SER A 26 13.38 13.11 11.63
CA SER A 26 14.81 13.31 11.47
C SER A 26 15.14 14.55 10.62
N GLY A 27 14.13 15.16 9.99
CA GLY A 27 14.34 16.20 9.00
C GLY A 27 15.02 15.60 7.78
N GLU A 28 16.18 16.13 7.39
CA GLU A 28 16.95 15.59 6.29
C GLU A 28 18.20 14.81 6.77
N ALA A 29 18.26 14.50 8.06
CA ALA A 29 19.44 13.87 8.65
C ALA A 29 19.57 12.39 8.35
N LEU A 30 18.44 11.67 8.11
CA LEU A 30 18.45 10.25 7.83
C LEU A 30 18.14 10.02 6.34
N THR A 31 19.15 10.22 5.50
CA THR A 31 18.98 10.08 4.05
C THR A 31 19.52 8.76 3.53
N ASP A 32 20.40 8.07 4.27
CA ASP A 32 20.92 6.80 3.80
C ASP A 32 20.16 5.60 4.35
N LEU A 33 20.18 4.52 3.57
CA LEU A 33 19.41 3.32 3.88
C LEU A 33 19.86 2.62 5.16
N PRO A 34 21.16 2.46 5.45
CA PRO A 34 21.57 1.85 6.70
C PRO A 34 21.09 2.59 7.94
N GLN A 35 21.11 3.91 7.93
CA GLN A 35 20.60 4.70 9.05
C GLN A 35 19.10 4.55 9.24
N LEU A 36 18.34 4.52 8.13
CA LEU A 36 16.90 4.29 8.19
C LEU A 36 16.57 2.90 8.73
N ALA A 37 17.28 1.89 8.25
CA ALA A 37 17.09 0.52 8.71
C ALA A 37 17.38 0.40 10.21
N GLU A 38 18.48 0.99 10.69
CA GLU A 38 18.83 1.00 12.10
C GLU A 38 17.74 1.69 12.95
N GLY A 39 17.26 2.85 12.49
CA GLY A 39 16.20 3.59 13.18
C GLY A 39 14.90 2.81 13.31
N LEU A 40 14.57 1.98 12.33
CA LEU A 40 13.38 1.12 12.34
C LEU A 40 13.64 -0.26 12.92
N ARG A 41 14.88 -0.57 13.28
CA ARG A 41 15.32 -1.89 13.76
C ARG A 41 15.05 -3.00 12.74
N LEU A 42 15.33 -2.69 11.48
CA LEU A 42 15.15 -3.61 10.36
C LEU A 42 16.48 -3.88 9.66
N GLU A 43 16.53 -5.01 8.99
CA GLU A 43 17.58 -5.24 8.00
C GLU A 43 17.31 -4.36 6.77
N VAL A 44 18.35 -4.01 6.02
CA VAL A 44 18.21 -3.21 4.80
C VAL A 44 17.26 -3.89 3.81
N ASP A 45 17.34 -5.22 3.68
CA ASP A 45 16.48 -5.98 2.79
C ASP A 45 14.98 -5.87 3.15
N ASP A 46 14.66 -5.68 4.42
CA ASP A 46 13.29 -5.48 4.88
C ASP A 46 12.84 -4.03 4.72
N LEU A 47 13.80 -3.10 4.71
CA LEU A 47 13.53 -1.68 4.47
C LEU A 47 13.16 -1.41 3.02
N LEU A 48 13.80 -2.08 2.06
CA LEU A 48 13.61 -1.80 0.64
C LEU A 48 12.15 -1.93 0.18
N PRO A 49 11.38 -2.97 0.57
CA PRO A 49 9.97 -3.03 0.21
C PRO A 49 9.14 -1.89 0.80
N LEU A 50 9.46 -1.42 2.01
CA LEU A 50 8.77 -0.28 2.62
C LEU A 50 9.03 0.99 1.81
N LEU A 51 10.27 1.20 1.40
CA LEU A 51 10.65 2.34 0.59
C LEU A 51 9.99 2.28 -0.78
N ASP A 52 9.97 1.10 -1.41
CA ASP A 52 9.28 0.90 -2.69
C ASP A 52 7.80 1.26 -2.58
N ALA A 53 7.14 0.85 -1.51
CA ALA A 53 5.74 1.17 -1.28
C ALA A 53 5.53 2.68 -1.11
N ALA A 54 6.39 3.33 -0.33
CA ALA A 54 6.31 4.79 -0.12
C ALA A 54 6.47 5.55 -1.43
N VAL A 55 7.40 5.14 -2.28
CA VAL A 55 7.63 5.75 -3.60
C VAL A 55 6.45 5.48 -4.53
N LEU A 56 5.96 4.24 -4.56
CA LEU A 56 4.83 3.84 -5.40
C LEU A 56 3.57 4.66 -5.06
N LEU A 57 3.35 4.92 -3.76
CA LEU A 57 2.22 5.72 -3.28
C LEU A 57 2.43 7.23 -3.45
N GLY A 58 3.61 7.66 -3.86
CA GLY A 58 3.91 9.08 -4.03
C GLY A 58 4.23 9.83 -2.75
N PHE A 59 4.52 9.12 -1.65
CA PHE A 59 4.86 9.73 -0.37
C PHE A 59 6.35 10.06 -0.24
N ALA A 60 7.19 9.39 -1.02
CA ALA A 60 8.63 9.60 -0.99
C ALA A 60 9.19 9.60 -2.41
N ALA A 61 10.36 10.17 -2.55
CA ALA A 61 11.13 10.15 -3.79
C ALA A 61 12.57 9.81 -3.46
N VAL A 62 13.23 9.09 -4.37
CA VAL A 62 14.63 8.74 -4.23
C VAL A 62 15.37 9.35 -5.43
N ALA A 63 16.39 10.14 -5.14
CA ALA A 63 17.23 10.76 -6.15
C ALA A 63 18.65 10.85 -5.62
N ASP A 64 19.63 10.44 -6.43
CA ASP A 64 21.06 10.52 -6.08
C ASP A 64 21.39 9.81 -4.76
N GLY A 65 20.70 8.69 -4.48
CA GLY A 65 20.88 7.92 -3.25
C GLY A 65 20.23 8.50 -2.01
N GLU A 66 19.54 9.62 -2.14
CA GLU A 66 18.84 10.27 -1.03
C GLU A 66 17.35 9.99 -1.08
N VAL A 67 16.76 9.73 0.09
CA VAL A 67 15.32 9.57 0.28
C VAL A 67 14.75 10.87 0.81
N ARG A 68 13.70 11.37 0.15
CA ARG A 68 13.01 12.60 0.57
C ARG A 68 11.51 12.35 0.61
N LEU A 69 10.84 13.00 1.55
CA LEU A 69 9.37 13.01 1.56
C LEU A 69 8.87 14.00 0.50
N THR A 70 7.81 13.59 -0.20
CA THR A 70 7.05 14.53 -1.02
C THR A 70 6.19 15.41 -0.10
N PRO A 71 5.60 16.51 -0.60
CA PRO A 71 4.68 17.30 0.22
C PRO A 71 3.53 16.47 0.80
N VAL A 72 2.92 15.58 0.00
CA VAL A 72 1.84 14.73 0.49
C VAL A 72 2.36 13.68 1.47
N GLY A 73 3.59 13.18 1.28
CA GLY A 73 4.21 12.25 2.22
C GLY A 73 4.47 12.89 3.57
N ARG A 74 4.94 14.11 3.58
CA ARG A 74 5.16 14.86 4.82
C ARG A 74 3.83 15.12 5.53
N ASP A 75 2.80 15.53 4.79
CA ASP A 75 1.48 15.74 5.35
C ASP A 75 0.94 14.44 5.97
N PHE A 76 1.04 13.34 5.24
CA PHE A 76 0.63 12.02 5.75
C PHE A 76 1.35 11.65 7.06
N ALA A 77 2.65 11.91 7.13
CA ALA A 77 3.48 11.53 8.27
C ALA A 77 3.21 12.37 9.53
N THR A 78 2.67 13.58 9.37
CA THR A 78 2.58 14.55 10.47
C THR A 78 1.15 14.96 10.84
N THR A 79 0.15 14.43 10.14
CA THR A 79 -1.24 14.80 10.35
C THR A 79 -1.96 13.86 11.32
N THR A 80 -3.27 14.10 11.52
CA THR A 80 -4.13 13.24 12.34
C THR A 80 -4.40 11.92 11.62
N ILE A 81 -4.84 10.90 12.38
CA ILE A 81 -5.17 9.59 11.82
C ILE A 81 -6.27 9.69 10.75
N LEU A 82 -7.31 10.46 11.02
CA LEU A 82 -8.42 10.61 10.08
C LEU A 82 -7.96 11.21 8.75
N ARG A 83 -7.16 12.27 8.82
CA ARG A 83 -6.64 12.89 7.61
C ARG A 83 -5.63 11.99 6.89
N SER A 84 -4.83 11.24 7.64
CA SER A 84 -3.88 10.31 7.01
C SER A 84 -4.59 9.22 6.21
N LYS A 85 -5.75 8.75 6.68
CA LYS A 85 -6.58 7.80 5.94
C LYS A 85 -7.08 8.39 4.63
N ASP A 86 -7.55 9.64 4.66
CA ASP A 86 -7.99 10.34 3.45
C ASP A 86 -6.86 10.52 2.45
N LEU A 87 -5.68 10.91 2.92
CA LEU A 87 -4.51 11.08 2.06
C LEU A 87 -4.07 9.75 1.45
N PHE A 88 -4.08 8.69 2.25
CA PHE A 88 -3.73 7.35 1.78
C PHE A 88 -4.72 6.88 0.71
N ARG A 89 -6.02 7.06 0.96
CA ARG A 89 -7.08 6.74 0.00
C ARG A 89 -6.88 7.47 -1.32
N GLN A 90 -6.61 8.77 -1.28
CA GLN A 90 -6.38 9.56 -2.48
C GLN A 90 -5.18 9.05 -3.28
N GLN A 91 -4.08 8.73 -2.59
CA GLN A 91 -2.87 8.25 -3.24
C GLN A 91 -3.07 6.85 -3.83
N VAL A 92 -3.76 5.97 -3.10
CA VAL A 92 -4.08 4.63 -3.60
C VAL A 92 -4.91 4.71 -4.88
N LEU A 93 -5.97 5.50 -4.88
CA LEU A 93 -6.85 5.62 -6.05
C LEU A 93 -6.14 6.26 -7.24
N ALA A 94 -5.22 7.18 -6.98
CA ALA A 94 -4.49 7.85 -8.04
C ALA A 94 -3.32 7.01 -8.60
N ARG A 95 -2.70 6.15 -7.79
CA ARG A 95 -1.42 5.56 -8.12
C ARG A 95 -1.36 4.03 -8.08
N ILE A 96 -2.39 3.36 -7.55
CA ILE A 96 -2.40 1.90 -7.40
C ILE A 96 -3.57 1.32 -8.21
N PRO A 97 -3.37 1.09 -9.51
CA PRO A 97 -4.47 0.66 -10.40
C PRO A 97 -5.18 -0.61 -9.97
N VAL A 98 -4.47 -1.57 -9.36
CA VAL A 98 -5.10 -2.82 -8.94
C VAL A 98 -6.17 -2.57 -7.88
N LEU A 99 -5.92 -1.68 -6.92
CA LEU A 99 -6.90 -1.35 -5.88
C LEU A 99 -8.07 -0.55 -6.45
N ALA A 100 -7.79 0.41 -7.32
CA ALA A 100 -8.84 1.16 -8.00
C ALA A 100 -9.74 0.24 -8.83
N SER A 101 -9.17 -0.76 -9.51
CA SER A 101 -9.92 -1.73 -10.30
C SER A 101 -10.79 -2.64 -9.45
N ILE A 102 -10.29 -3.10 -8.30
CA ILE A 102 -11.08 -3.91 -7.38
C ILE A 102 -12.29 -3.10 -6.88
N LEU A 103 -12.04 -1.85 -6.45
CA LEU A 103 -13.11 -0.97 -5.99
C LEU A 103 -14.18 -0.79 -7.07
N LEU A 104 -13.78 -0.48 -8.29
CA LEU A 104 -14.71 -0.29 -9.40
C LEU A 104 -15.52 -1.55 -9.65
N THR A 105 -14.90 -2.73 -9.64
CA THR A 105 -15.58 -4.00 -9.82
C THR A 105 -16.64 -4.21 -8.73
N LEU A 106 -16.29 -3.89 -7.47
CA LEU A 106 -17.26 -4.00 -6.36
C LEU A 106 -18.44 -3.04 -6.53
N GLU A 107 -18.17 -1.82 -6.98
CA GLU A 107 -19.22 -0.83 -7.22
C GLU A 107 -20.20 -1.24 -8.33
N GLU A 108 -19.73 -2.05 -9.27
CA GLU A 108 -20.55 -2.58 -10.36
C GLU A 108 -21.45 -3.74 -9.93
N GLN A 109 -21.18 -4.36 -8.77
CA GLN A 109 -21.98 -5.46 -8.27
C GLN A 109 -23.23 -4.92 -7.58
N ALA A 110 -24.39 -5.56 -7.85
CA ALA A 110 -25.67 -5.14 -7.26
C ALA A 110 -25.65 -5.13 -5.72
N ASN A 111 -24.92 -6.08 -5.12
CA ASN A 111 -24.81 -6.20 -3.66
C ASN A 111 -23.49 -5.61 -3.12
N GLY A 112 -22.65 -5.01 -3.97
CA GLY A 112 -21.37 -4.46 -3.57
C GLY A 112 -20.37 -5.49 -3.04
N SER A 113 -20.48 -6.75 -3.49
CA SER A 113 -19.68 -7.86 -2.98
C SER A 113 -19.29 -8.81 -4.10
N ILE A 114 -18.10 -9.42 -3.99
CA ILE A 114 -17.63 -10.40 -4.96
C ILE A 114 -16.70 -11.40 -4.24
N ARG A 115 -16.68 -12.63 -4.72
CA ARG A 115 -15.75 -13.63 -4.17
C ARG A 115 -14.32 -13.26 -4.53
N ALA A 116 -13.44 -13.35 -3.56
CA ALA A 116 -12.01 -13.08 -3.76
C ALA A 116 -11.39 -14.01 -4.80
N ASP A 117 -11.91 -15.24 -4.93
CA ASP A 117 -11.44 -16.23 -5.90
C ASP A 117 -11.45 -15.68 -7.34
N VAL A 118 -12.36 -14.78 -7.66
CA VAL A 118 -12.44 -14.18 -8.99
C VAL A 118 -11.13 -13.47 -9.33
N PHE A 119 -10.59 -12.72 -8.38
CA PHE A 119 -9.33 -12.02 -8.58
C PHE A 119 -8.14 -12.98 -8.54
N LEU A 120 -8.16 -13.95 -7.64
CA LEU A 120 -7.09 -14.94 -7.55
C LEU A 120 -6.95 -15.75 -8.85
N GLU A 121 -8.06 -16.12 -9.46
CA GLU A 121 -8.06 -16.83 -10.75
C GLU A 121 -7.45 -15.99 -11.87
N ILE A 122 -7.78 -14.70 -11.91
CA ILE A 122 -7.20 -13.78 -12.88
C ILE A 122 -5.68 -13.65 -12.64
N TRP A 123 -5.29 -13.52 -11.39
CA TRP A 123 -3.88 -13.31 -11.01
C TRP A 123 -3.02 -14.56 -11.16
N ASP A 124 -3.61 -15.76 -11.15
CA ASP A 124 -2.89 -17.02 -11.38
C ASP A 124 -2.25 -17.05 -12.77
N ASP A 125 -2.73 -16.28 -13.73
CA ASP A 125 -2.11 -16.17 -15.05
C ASP A 125 -0.80 -15.36 -15.02
N TYR A 126 -0.57 -14.59 -13.96
CA TYR A 126 0.59 -13.68 -13.83
C TYR A 126 1.53 -14.06 -12.71
N PHE A 127 1.05 -14.79 -11.71
CA PHE A 127 1.82 -15.14 -10.52
C PHE A 127 1.60 -16.59 -10.15
N PRO A 128 2.59 -17.22 -9.48
CA PRO A 128 2.32 -18.46 -8.75
C PRO A 128 1.20 -18.24 -7.73
N THR A 129 0.46 -19.29 -7.42
CA THR A 129 -0.71 -19.21 -6.52
C THR A 129 -0.38 -18.55 -5.19
N GLU A 130 0.76 -18.90 -4.58
CA GLU A 130 1.18 -18.31 -3.31
C GLU A 130 1.41 -16.80 -3.43
N GLU A 131 1.99 -16.35 -4.55
CA GLU A 131 2.22 -14.93 -4.77
C GLU A 131 0.90 -14.19 -5.00
N ALA A 132 -0.04 -14.79 -5.74
CA ALA A 132 -1.37 -14.20 -5.92
C ALA A 132 -2.08 -14.01 -4.58
N GLU A 133 -1.99 -15.00 -3.68
CA GLU A 133 -2.57 -14.89 -2.33
C GLU A 133 -1.91 -13.79 -1.51
N ARG A 134 -0.59 -13.65 -1.62
CA ARG A 134 0.14 -12.57 -0.94
C ARG A 134 -0.23 -11.20 -1.48
N GLN A 135 -0.42 -11.08 -2.80
CA GLN A 135 -0.89 -9.83 -3.41
C GLN A 135 -2.27 -9.45 -2.88
N LEU A 136 -3.16 -10.44 -2.74
CA LEU A 136 -4.49 -10.20 -2.18
C LEU A 136 -4.37 -9.72 -0.72
N ALA A 137 -3.56 -10.38 0.09
CA ALA A 137 -3.38 -10.00 1.51
C ALA A 137 -2.87 -8.56 1.64
N THR A 138 -1.90 -8.18 0.81
CA THR A 138 -1.37 -6.80 0.81
C THR A 138 -2.45 -5.81 0.35
N ALA A 139 -3.17 -6.13 -0.72
CA ALA A 139 -4.26 -5.29 -1.22
C ALA A 139 -5.34 -5.07 -0.15
N VAL A 140 -5.69 -6.12 0.58
CA VAL A 140 -6.67 -6.04 1.66
C VAL A 140 -6.19 -5.14 2.79
N ASP A 141 -4.93 -5.27 3.21
CA ASP A 141 -4.36 -4.41 4.25
C ASP A 141 -4.44 -2.93 3.87
N TRP A 142 -4.02 -2.60 2.65
CA TRP A 142 -4.04 -1.23 2.16
C TRP A 142 -5.46 -0.70 2.00
N ALA A 143 -6.36 -1.54 1.45
CA ALA A 143 -7.75 -1.14 1.22
C ALA A 143 -8.51 -0.90 2.52
N ARG A 144 -8.24 -1.71 3.56
CA ARG A 144 -8.85 -1.51 4.87
C ARG A 144 -8.46 -0.18 5.49
N TYR A 145 -7.17 0.15 5.43
CA TYR A 145 -6.71 1.43 5.95
C TYR A 145 -7.34 2.59 5.20
N ALA A 146 -7.43 2.48 3.87
CA ALA A 146 -8.03 3.51 3.01
C ALA A 146 -9.56 3.51 3.05
N GLU A 147 -10.17 2.53 3.73
CA GLU A 147 -11.62 2.35 3.78
C GLU A 147 -12.26 2.19 2.39
N LEU A 148 -11.55 1.49 1.49
CA LEU A 148 -12.03 1.23 0.13
C LEU A 148 -12.92 0.01 0.05
N PHE A 149 -12.51 -1.07 0.71
CA PHE A 149 -13.29 -2.31 0.76
C PHE A 149 -12.81 -3.17 1.92
N GLU A 150 -13.62 -4.18 2.23
CA GLU A 150 -13.37 -5.10 3.32
C GLU A 150 -13.25 -6.53 2.80
N TYR A 151 -12.63 -7.41 3.58
CA TYR A 151 -12.48 -8.81 3.28
C TYR A 151 -13.00 -9.66 4.43
N ASP A 152 -13.92 -10.56 4.11
CA ASP A 152 -14.43 -11.58 5.04
C ASP A 152 -13.73 -12.90 4.73
N ALA A 153 -12.80 -13.29 5.59
CA ALA A 153 -12.01 -14.51 5.39
C ALA A 153 -12.86 -15.77 5.52
N ALA A 154 -13.90 -15.73 6.36
CA ALA A 154 -14.77 -16.90 6.56
C ALA A 154 -15.58 -17.21 5.28
N GLU A 155 -16.03 -16.19 4.58
CA GLU A 155 -16.79 -16.36 3.34
C GLU A 155 -15.94 -16.22 2.08
N GLY A 156 -14.70 -15.74 2.21
CA GLY A 156 -13.83 -15.50 1.07
C GLY A 156 -14.35 -14.41 0.14
N ARG A 157 -14.93 -13.35 0.69
CA ARG A 157 -15.57 -12.29 -0.10
C ARG A 157 -14.97 -10.93 0.20
N LEU A 158 -14.85 -10.14 -0.86
CA LEU A 158 -14.55 -8.71 -0.77
C LEU A 158 -15.87 -7.95 -0.87
N SER A 159 -16.00 -6.86 -0.12
CA SER A 159 -17.24 -6.07 -0.11
C SER A 159 -16.95 -4.60 0.14
N LEU A 160 -17.85 -3.76 -0.37
CA LEU A 160 -17.79 -2.32 -0.08
C LEU A 160 -18.00 -2.07 1.41
N PRO A 161 -17.39 -1.02 1.99
CA PRO A 161 -17.62 -0.67 3.39
C PRO A 161 -19.10 -0.35 3.64
N ARG A 162 -19.58 -0.66 4.81
CA ARG A 162 -20.95 -0.36 5.23
C ARG A 162 -21.11 1.08 5.67
#